data_d6711ab018e6a99ea140267eeddfb10d
#
_entry.id   d6711ab018e6a99ea140267eeddfb10d
#
_cell.length_a   1.000
_cell.length_b   1.000
_cell.length_c   1.000
_cell.angle_alpha   90.00
_cell.angle_beta   90.00
_cell.angle_gamma   90.00
#
_symmetry.space_group_name_H-M   'P 1'
#
loop_
_entity.id
_entity.type
_entity.pdbx_description
1 polymer ?
#
loop_
_entity_poly.entity_id
_entity_poly.type
_entity_poly.pdbx_seq_one_letter_code
_entity_poly.pdbx_strand_id
1 'polypeptide(L)'
;MLETITSVNGVVNGIVWGPVGLALLFGTGFVMSVRTGFFQFGHFRYWLRNTIGAIFTDRDITAHTEKNDKAISQFQSLCTALAATIGTGNIVGVATAILSGGPGAIFWMWAMAILGMMTNYSENVLGIFYRRKNADGEWSGGAMYYLADGLGGKKGCKKLGRVLAVLFACFCVLASFGIGNMSQINSIAGNMNAAFQVPNLLTGILLAVLSALVILGGLKRVAAVTEKIVPLMALFYILGALTVVLTHVTAIPAAFAAIFKGAFAMQAAGGGVLGYGVSRAITWGFKRGAFSNEAGLGSSVMVHASSNVKEPVQQGMWGIFEVFADTIVVCTLTALVILTSGFVDLNTGRMLTEVQGSALVGEAFSTVFGSFGPKFIAVSILLFAYSTVLGWSHYGTKAFEYLFGTKASMGYKVVFVAMVLVGATMKLDLAWDLSDTFNGLMMLPNLIGVLSLSGTVAAITRNYVDRKFHGKQVEPMWSAFAEYQKEEEAEEATLDKAANE
;
A
#
# COMPACT_ATOMS: atom_id res chain seq x y z
N MET A 1 -7.47 29.26 -16.07
CA MET A 1 -6.47 28.66 -15.15
C MET A 1 -6.92 27.29 -14.65
N LEU A 2 -8.11 27.12 -14.06
CA LEU A 2 -8.60 25.81 -13.57
C LEU A 2 -8.70 24.79 -14.70
N GLU A 3 -9.32 25.14 -15.82
CA GLU A 3 -9.44 24.27 -17.02
C GLU A 3 -8.06 23.85 -17.58
N THR A 4 -7.09 24.76 -17.58
CA THR A 4 -5.73 24.46 -18.02
C THR A 4 -5.06 23.44 -17.08
N ILE A 5 -5.23 23.62 -15.77
CA ILE A 5 -4.71 22.68 -14.76
C ILE A 5 -5.35 21.30 -14.95
N THR A 6 -6.66 21.23 -15.10
CA THR A 6 -7.39 19.97 -15.32
C THR A 6 -6.95 19.29 -16.61
N SER A 7 -6.78 20.05 -17.71
CA SER A 7 -6.31 19.51 -18.99
C SER A 7 -4.90 18.95 -18.90
N VAL A 8 -3.96 19.71 -18.32
CA VAL A 8 -2.57 19.26 -18.13
C VAL A 8 -2.53 18.03 -17.22
N ASN A 9 -3.28 18.06 -16.12
CA ASN A 9 -3.38 16.93 -15.20
C ASN A 9 -3.91 15.67 -15.91
N GLY A 10 -4.94 15.81 -16.75
CA GLY A 10 -5.49 14.68 -17.52
C GLY A 10 -4.47 14.05 -18.47
N VAL A 11 -3.63 14.88 -19.13
CA VAL A 11 -2.53 14.37 -19.98
C VAL A 11 -1.49 13.63 -19.16
N VAL A 12 -1.02 14.21 -18.06
CA VAL A 12 0.00 13.59 -17.20
C VAL A 12 -0.53 12.29 -16.57
N ASN A 13 -1.76 12.31 -16.04
CA ASN A 13 -2.43 11.12 -15.48
C ASN A 13 -2.56 10.02 -16.53
N GLY A 14 -2.95 10.38 -17.76
CA GLY A 14 -3.06 9.45 -18.87
C GLY A 14 -1.73 8.81 -19.30
N ILE A 15 -0.60 9.49 -19.13
CA ILE A 15 0.74 8.93 -19.37
C ILE A 15 1.13 7.99 -18.23
N VAL A 16 1.01 8.46 -16.99
CA VAL A 16 1.48 7.74 -15.79
C VAL A 16 0.68 6.46 -15.54
N TRP A 17 -0.65 6.55 -15.63
CA TRP A 17 -1.56 5.40 -15.49
C TRP A 17 -1.97 4.79 -16.84
N GLY A 18 -1.34 5.24 -17.92
CA GLY A 18 -1.51 4.69 -19.26
C GLY A 18 -0.63 3.46 -19.49
N PRO A 19 -0.59 2.96 -20.74
CA PRO A 19 0.13 1.74 -21.09
C PRO A 19 1.61 1.74 -20.69
N VAL A 20 2.28 2.88 -20.74
CA VAL A 20 3.71 3.00 -20.39
C VAL A 20 3.94 2.81 -18.89
N GLY A 21 3.18 3.50 -18.05
CA GLY A 21 3.31 3.36 -16.59
C GLY A 21 2.88 1.97 -16.11
N LEU A 22 1.79 1.44 -16.66
CA LEU A 22 1.32 0.08 -16.34
C LEU A 22 2.31 -0.99 -16.80
N ALA A 23 2.93 -0.84 -17.99
CA ALA A 23 3.97 -1.75 -18.46
C ALA A 23 5.22 -1.70 -17.59
N LEU A 24 5.62 -0.52 -17.13
CA LEU A 24 6.74 -0.35 -16.22
C LEU A 24 6.46 -1.03 -14.86
N LEU A 25 5.25 -0.84 -14.32
CA LEU A 25 4.82 -1.44 -13.07
C LEU A 25 4.81 -2.96 -13.13
N PHE A 26 4.12 -3.51 -14.13
CA PHE A 26 4.05 -4.95 -14.37
C PHE A 26 5.42 -5.55 -14.69
N GLY A 27 6.18 -4.89 -15.57
CA GLY A 27 7.52 -5.30 -15.96
C GLY A 27 8.50 -5.35 -14.79
N THR A 28 8.41 -4.37 -13.87
CA THR A 28 9.24 -4.37 -12.67
C THR A 28 8.93 -5.56 -11.79
N GLY A 29 7.65 -5.83 -11.48
CA GLY A 29 7.25 -6.99 -10.68
C GLY A 29 7.66 -8.31 -11.31
N PHE A 30 7.54 -8.42 -12.65
CA PHE A 30 8.00 -9.60 -13.39
C PHE A 30 9.53 -9.78 -13.31
N VAL A 31 10.29 -8.73 -13.58
CA VAL A 31 11.76 -8.76 -13.48
C VAL A 31 12.21 -9.13 -12.07
N MET A 32 11.59 -8.55 -11.04
CA MET A 32 11.93 -8.86 -9.67
C MET A 32 11.58 -10.31 -9.30
N SER A 33 10.42 -10.83 -9.76
CA SER A 33 10.06 -12.23 -9.58
C SER A 33 11.10 -13.17 -10.20
N VAL A 34 11.53 -12.91 -11.43
CA VAL A 34 12.56 -13.72 -12.11
C VAL A 34 13.91 -13.61 -11.38
N ARG A 35 14.35 -12.39 -11.03
CA ARG A 35 15.65 -12.14 -10.39
C ARG A 35 15.77 -12.77 -9.02
N THR A 36 14.69 -12.92 -8.29
CA THR A 36 14.63 -13.53 -6.95
C THR A 36 14.20 -15.00 -6.98
N GLY A 37 14.10 -15.61 -8.17
CA GLY A 37 13.72 -17.02 -8.33
C GLY A 37 12.26 -17.30 -7.93
N PHE A 38 11.34 -16.37 -8.18
CA PHE A 38 9.93 -16.47 -7.79
C PHE A 38 9.76 -16.78 -6.31
N PHE A 39 10.47 -16.03 -5.47
CA PHE A 39 10.50 -16.24 -4.01
C PHE A 39 9.08 -16.31 -3.41
N GLN A 40 8.13 -15.50 -3.89
CA GLN A 40 6.74 -15.48 -3.45
C GLN A 40 6.04 -16.85 -3.57
N PHE A 41 6.42 -17.66 -4.57
CA PHE A 41 5.87 -19.01 -4.78
C PHE A 41 6.78 -20.09 -4.22
N GLY A 42 8.08 -20.04 -4.55
CA GLY A 42 9.04 -21.05 -4.14
C GLY A 42 9.20 -21.19 -2.63
N HIS A 43 8.96 -20.09 -1.90
CA HIS A 43 9.07 -20.04 -0.44
C HIS A 43 7.75 -19.65 0.24
N PHE A 44 6.59 -19.97 -0.38
CA PHE A 44 5.27 -19.59 0.12
C PHE A 44 5.03 -19.97 1.58
N ARG A 45 5.23 -21.24 1.92
CA ARG A 45 5.05 -21.74 3.30
C ARG A 45 6.04 -21.09 4.28
N TYR A 46 7.24 -20.78 3.81
CA TYR A 46 8.28 -20.17 4.61
C TYR A 46 7.94 -18.72 4.97
N TRP A 47 7.66 -17.87 3.98
CA TRP A 47 7.32 -16.48 4.27
C TRP A 47 6.01 -16.36 5.06
N LEU A 48 5.02 -17.21 4.80
CA LEU A 48 3.76 -17.19 5.56
C LEU A 48 4.01 -17.54 7.03
N ARG A 49 4.90 -18.52 7.31
CA ARG A 49 5.28 -18.89 8.68
C ARG A 49 6.08 -17.78 9.37
N ASN A 50 7.00 -17.12 8.65
CA ASN A 50 7.88 -16.08 9.19
C ASN A 50 7.25 -14.67 9.18
N THR A 51 6.01 -14.55 8.77
CA THR A 51 5.19 -13.32 8.86
C THR A 51 4.00 -13.55 9.78
N ILE A 52 2.80 -13.81 9.23
CA ILE A 52 1.59 -13.98 10.04
C ILE A 52 1.73 -15.11 11.08
N GLY A 53 2.39 -16.22 10.72
CA GLY A 53 2.65 -17.32 11.66
C GLY A 53 3.51 -16.90 12.84
N ALA A 54 4.50 -16.07 12.57
CA ALA A 54 5.45 -15.61 13.58
C ALA A 54 4.82 -14.63 14.59
N ILE A 55 3.74 -13.93 14.24
CA ILE A 55 2.97 -13.10 15.20
C ILE A 55 2.50 -13.92 16.40
N PHE A 56 2.21 -15.20 16.21
CA PHE A 56 1.71 -16.10 17.25
C PHE A 56 2.79 -16.95 17.91
N THR A 57 3.96 -17.07 17.31
CA THR A 57 5.01 -18.02 17.75
C THR A 57 6.30 -17.33 18.19
N ASP A 58 6.54 -16.09 17.77
CA ASP A 58 7.76 -15.35 18.05
C ASP A 58 7.42 -14.01 18.74
N ARG A 59 7.80 -13.90 20.02
CA ARG A 59 7.52 -12.70 20.82
C ARG A 59 8.33 -11.49 20.37
N ASP A 60 9.50 -11.68 19.78
CA ASP A 60 10.40 -10.58 19.38
C ASP A 60 9.78 -9.74 18.24
N ILE A 61 8.93 -10.38 17.41
CA ILE A 61 8.23 -9.69 16.33
C ILE A 61 7.18 -8.70 16.85
N THR A 62 6.51 -9.05 17.96
CA THR A 62 5.43 -8.25 18.55
C THR A 62 5.89 -7.41 19.74
N ALA A 63 7.03 -7.73 20.35
CA ALA A 63 7.55 -6.98 21.48
C ALA A 63 7.86 -5.54 21.10
N HIS A 64 7.39 -4.61 21.93
CA HIS A 64 7.74 -3.20 21.74
C HIS A 64 9.24 -3.01 22.03
N THR A 65 9.87 -2.19 21.19
CA THR A 65 11.25 -1.80 21.40
C THR A 65 11.41 -1.02 22.71
N GLU A 66 12.59 -1.05 23.30
CA GLU A 66 12.89 -0.30 24.52
C GLU A 66 12.53 1.19 24.39
N LYS A 67 12.28 1.85 25.52
CA LYS A 67 11.85 3.25 25.53
C LYS A 67 12.85 4.19 24.85
N ASN A 68 14.13 3.89 24.96
CA ASN A 68 15.23 4.69 24.39
C ASN A 68 15.54 4.31 22.92
N ASP A 69 15.17 3.13 22.47
CA ASP A 69 15.27 2.75 21.07
C ASP A 69 14.18 3.48 20.28
N LYS A 70 14.52 4.10 19.16
CA LYS A 70 13.60 4.85 18.33
C LYS A 70 12.99 4.03 17.18
N ALA A 71 13.42 2.80 17.00
CA ALA A 71 12.79 1.85 16.09
C ALA A 71 11.40 1.43 16.59
N ILE A 72 10.61 0.86 15.71
CA ILE A 72 9.33 0.21 16.01
C ILE A 72 9.46 -1.30 15.77
N SER A 73 8.60 -2.11 16.39
CA SER A 73 8.63 -3.56 16.17
C SER A 73 8.23 -3.91 14.73
N GLN A 74 8.59 -5.13 14.29
CA GLN A 74 8.19 -5.61 12.96
C GLN A 74 6.67 -5.62 12.81
N PHE A 75 5.93 -6.04 13.82
CA PHE A 75 4.46 -6.03 13.82
C PHE A 75 3.89 -4.61 13.76
N GLN A 76 4.45 -3.67 14.52
CA GLN A 76 4.06 -2.25 14.44
C GLN A 76 4.33 -1.66 13.06
N SER A 77 5.46 -2.03 12.44
CA SER A 77 5.80 -1.62 11.08
C SER A 77 4.79 -2.16 10.07
N LEU A 78 4.47 -3.46 10.13
CA LEU A 78 3.43 -4.06 9.29
C LEU A 78 2.07 -3.38 9.49
N CYS A 79 1.62 -3.23 10.74
CA CYS A 79 0.32 -2.60 11.00
C CYS A 79 0.27 -1.15 10.51
N THR A 80 1.38 -0.41 10.60
CA THR A 80 1.42 0.96 10.10
C THR A 80 1.43 1.00 8.56
N ALA A 81 2.11 0.05 7.89
CA ALA A 81 2.05 -0.11 6.44
C ALA A 81 0.64 -0.51 5.97
N LEU A 82 0.04 -1.55 6.58
CA LEU A 82 -1.34 -1.95 6.30
C LEU A 82 -2.36 -0.86 6.62
N ALA A 83 -2.11 -0.01 7.62
CA ALA A 83 -2.94 1.15 7.88
C ALA A 83 -2.97 2.12 6.70
N ALA A 84 -1.84 2.32 6.03
CA ALA A 84 -1.75 3.20 4.88
C ALA A 84 -2.38 2.56 3.62
N THR A 85 -2.17 1.27 3.39
CA THR A 85 -2.63 0.55 2.19
C THR A 85 -4.10 0.16 2.27
N ILE A 86 -4.57 -0.40 3.41
CA ILE A 86 -5.98 -0.77 3.59
C ILE A 86 -6.82 0.48 3.88
N GLY A 87 -7.36 1.07 2.83
CA GLY A 87 -8.10 2.33 2.86
C GLY A 87 -9.37 2.30 2.01
N THR A 88 -9.72 3.46 1.47
CA THR A 88 -10.85 3.56 0.52
C THR A 88 -10.63 2.73 -0.75
N GLY A 89 -9.38 2.41 -1.09
CA GLY A 89 -9.03 1.57 -2.24
C GLY A 89 -9.68 0.20 -2.20
N ASN A 90 -9.71 -0.44 -1.03
CA ASN A 90 -10.26 -1.79 -0.84
C ASN A 90 -11.79 -1.86 -0.92
N ILE A 91 -12.47 -0.75 -0.75
CA ILE A 91 -13.95 -0.65 -0.79
C ILE A 91 -14.39 0.08 -2.06
N VAL A 92 -14.11 1.38 -2.14
CA VAL A 92 -14.51 2.24 -3.26
C VAL A 92 -13.71 1.92 -4.52
N GLY A 93 -12.41 1.62 -4.38
CA GLY A 93 -11.53 1.28 -5.50
C GLY A 93 -11.97 -0.01 -6.19
N VAL A 94 -12.33 -1.05 -5.45
CA VAL A 94 -12.83 -2.32 -6.00
C VAL A 94 -14.17 -2.11 -6.71
N ALA A 95 -15.11 -1.37 -6.09
CA ALA A 95 -16.38 -1.01 -6.72
C ALA A 95 -16.16 -0.27 -8.05
N THR A 96 -15.21 0.68 -8.07
CA THR A 96 -14.85 1.43 -9.27
C THR A 96 -14.19 0.53 -10.34
N ALA A 97 -13.36 -0.44 -9.92
CA ALA A 97 -12.74 -1.41 -10.85
C ALA A 97 -13.80 -2.25 -11.56
N ILE A 98 -14.79 -2.77 -10.81
CA ILE A 98 -15.91 -3.54 -11.38
C ILE A 98 -16.78 -2.66 -12.27
N LEU A 99 -17.14 -1.46 -11.82
CA LEU A 99 -17.97 -0.54 -12.59
C LEU A 99 -17.33 -0.14 -13.93
N SER A 100 -16.03 0.17 -13.91
CA SER A 100 -15.31 0.72 -15.06
C SER A 100 -14.65 -0.33 -15.95
N GLY A 101 -14.19 -1.44 -15.37
CA GLY A 101 -13.47 -2.52 -16.05
C GLY A 101 -14.24 -3.84 -16.15
N GLY A 102 -15.45 -3.90 -15.55
CA GLY A 102 -16.22 -5.15 -15.43
C GLY A 102 -15.61 -6.12 -14.40
N PRO A 103 -16.24 -7.31 -14.21
CA PRO A 103 -15.74 -8.34 -13.29
C PRO A 103 -14.29 -8.78 -13.58
N GLY A 104 -13.88 -8.75 -14.87
CA GLY A 104 -12.53 -9.09 -15.30
C GLY A 104 -11.42 -8.21 -14.73
N ALA A 105 -11.73 -6.99 -14.28
CA ALA A 105 -10.76 -6.13 -13.62
C ALA A 105 -10.20 -6.76 -12.34
N ILE A 106 -10.97 -7.58 -11.65
CA ILE A 106 -10.53 -8.29 -10.43
C ILE A 106 -9.43 -9.28 -10.73
N PHE A 107 -9.50 -10.03 -11.84
CA PHE A 107 -8.40 -10.89 -12.28
C PHE A 107 -7.10 -10.10 -12.47
N TRP A 108 -7.19 -8.93 -13.10
CA TRP A 108 -6.02 -8.09 -13.34
C TRP A 108 -5.51 -7.39 -12.07
N MET A 109 -6.38 -7.14 -11.08
CA MET A 109 -5.94 -6.77 -9.72
C MET A 109 -5.11 -7.88 -9.07
N TRP A 110 -5.53 -9.15 -9.20
CA TRP A 110 -4.76 -10.29 -8.70
C TRP A 110 -3.41 -10.45 -9.42
N ALA A 111 -3.41 -10.33 -10.74
CA ALA A 111 -2.18 -10.40 -11.54
C ALA A 111 -1.19 -9.30 -11.12
N MET A 112 -1.70 -8.08 -10.92
CA MET A 112 -0.91 -6.96 -10.40
C MET A 112 -0.40 -7.25 -8.99
N ALA A 113 -1.21 -7.77 -8.08
CA ALA A 113 -0.81 -8.08 -6.71
C ALA A 113 0.27 -9.17 -6.67
N ILE A 114 0.12 -10.26 -7.43
CA ILE A 114 1.09 -11.36 -7.49
C ILE A 114 2.48 -10.87 -7.91
N LEU A 115 2.55 -10.00 -8.90
CA LEU A 115 3.82 -9.39 -9.31
C LEU A 115 4.25 -8.27 -8.37
N GLY A 116 3.29 -7.49 -7.87
CA GLY A 116 3.47 -6.44 -6.88
C GLY A 116 4.09 -6.94 -5.57
N MET A 117 3.79 -8.18 -5.15
CA MET A 117 4.46 -8.81 -3.99
C MET A 117 5.97 -8.74 -4.11
N MET A 118 6.54 -9.01 -5.29
CA MET A 118 8.00 -8.96 -5.47
C MET A 118 8.53 -7.54 -5.69
N THR A 119 7.69 -6.63 -6.15
CA THR A 119 8.05 -5.21 -6.18
C THR A 119 8.15 -4.67 -4.76
N ASN A 120 7.13 -4.85 -3.93
CA ASN A 120 7.11 -4.41 -2.53
C ASN A 120 8.20 -5.13 -1.69
N TYR A 121 8.38 -6.45 -1.89
CA TYR A 121 9.52 -7.18 -1.33
C TYR A 121 10.85 -6.48 -1.63
N SER A 122 11.05 -6.09 -2.89
CA SER A 122 12.30 -5.47 -3.33
C SER A 122 12.49 -4.07 -2.78
N GLU A 123 11.42 -3.29 -2.69
CA GLU A 123 11.40 -1.98 -2.03
C GLU A 123 11.82 -2.11 -0.57
N ASN A 124 11.25 -3.07 0.17
CA ASN A 124 11.56 -3.26 1.58
C ASN A 124 12.97 -3.81 1.80
N VAL A 125 13.44 -4.74 0.96
CA VAL A 125 14.83 -5.20 0.99
C VAL A 125 15.80 -4.03 0.78
N LEU A 126 15.56 -3.18 -0.22
CA LEU A 126 16.38 -2.00 -0.47
C LEU A 126 16.23 -0.96 0.64
N GLY A 127 15.02 -0.81 1.19
CA GLY A 127 14.72 0.14 2.26
C GLY A 127 15.51 -0.15 3.53
N ILE A 128 15.60 -1.43 3.93
CA ILE A 128 16.43 -1.86 5.08
C ILE A 128 17.91 -1.75 4.73
N PHE A 129 18.32 -2.21 3.56
CA PHE A 129 19.72 -2.24 3.17
C PHE A 129 20.36 -0.84 3.04
N TYR A 130 19.58 0.17 2.60
CA TYR A 130 20.04 1.56 2.42
C TYR A 130 19.53 2.54 3.48
N ARG A 131 18.92 2.07 4.58
CA ARG A 131 18.47 2.96 5.67
C ARG A 131 19.66 3.57 6.41
N ARG A 132 19.41 4.74 7.03
CA ARG A 132 20.37 5.46 7.87
C ARG A 132 19.71 5.96 9.14
N LYS A 133 20.49 6.23 10.18
CA LYS A 133 20.03 7.02 11.32
C LYS A 133 20.03 8.51 10.97
N ASN A 134 18.92 9.20 11.23
CA ASN A 134 18.81 10.66 11.07
C ASN A 134 19.47 11.41 12.23
N ALA A 135 19.42 12.76 12.21
CA ALA A 135 20.00 13.59 13.25
C ALA A 135 19.43 13.34 14.67
N ASP A 136 18.21 12.81 14.74
CA ASP A 136 17.55 12.46 16.00
C ASP A 136 17.81 11.00 16.41
N GLY A 137 18.61 10.24 15.64
CA GLY A 137 18.91 8.82 15.89
C GLY A 137 17.80 7.85 15.50
N GLU A 138 16.78 8.29 14.73
CA GLU A 138 15.73 7.43 14.18
C GLU A 138 16.19 6.81 12.87
N TRP A 139 15.78 5.57 12.61
CA TRP A 139 15.95 4.98 11.29
C TRP A 139 15.13 5.75 10.25
N SER A 140 15.79 6.14 9.18
CA SER A 140 15.21 6.80 8.03
C SER A 140 15.61 6.05 6.77
N GLY A 141 14.62 5.59 6.04
CA GLY A 141 14.77 4.86 4.78
C GLY A 141 13.60 5.20 3.86
N GLY A 142 13.56 4.54 2.71
CA GLY A 142 12.56 4.78 1.69
C GLY A 142 13.19 4.93 0.32
N ALA A 143 12.35 5.13 -0.70
CA ALA A 143 12.82 5.20 -2.08
C ALA A 143 13.88 6.28 -2.32
N MET A 144 13.75 7.43 -1.68
CA MET A 144 14.72 8.52 -1.80
C MET A 144 16.14 8.12 -1.35
N TYR A 145 16.27 7.21 -0.37
CA TYR A 145 17.58 6.77 0.11
C TYR A 145 18.25 5.79 -0.86
N TYR A 146 17.57 4.73 -1.30
CA TYR A 146 18.18 3.81 -2.25
C TYR A 146 18.32 4.40 -3.67
N LEU A 147 17.54 5.43 -4.02
CA LEU A 147 17.78 6.23 -5.22
C LEU A 147 19.06 7.05 -5.09
N ALA A 148 19.23 7.77 -3.98
CA ALA A 148 20.40 8.64 -3.78
C ALA A 148 21.68 7.83 -3.59
N ASP A 149 21.68 6.77 -2.78
CA ASP A 149 22.87 6.03 -2.39
C ASP A 149 23.09 4.77 -3.23
N GLY A 150 22.02 4.02 -3.51
CA GLY A 150 22.10 2.80 -4.31
C GLY A 150 22.30 3.10 -5.80
N LEU A 151 21.34 3.78 -6.43
CA LEU A 151 21.48 4.19 -7.83
C LEU A 151 22.57 5.24 -8.01
N GLY A 152 22.57 6.26 -7.15
CA GLY A 152 23.58 7.34 -7.19
C GLY A 152 25.00 6.88 -6.90
N GLY A 153 25.18 5.75 -6.19
CA GLY A 153 26.48 5.10 -5.97
C GLY A 153 27.08 4.44 -7.21
N LYS A 154 26.27 4.17 -8.24
CA LYS A 154 26.77 3.60 -9.49
C LYS A 154 27.56 4.62 -10.29
N LYS A 155 28.61 4.15 -10.98
CA LYS A 155 29.48 4.99 -11.81
C LYS A 155 28.67 5.82 -12.81
N GLY A 156 28.81 7.14 -12.75
CA GLY A 156 28.12 8.09 -13.63
C GLY A 156 26.67 8.43 -13.24
N CYS A 157 26.05 7.74 -12.26
CA CYS A 157 24.64 7.92 -11.92
C CYS A 157 24.38 8.85 -10.74
N LYS A 158 25.42 9.47 -10.13
CA LYS A 158 25.28 10.30 -8.91
C LYS A 158 24.25 11.43 -9.04
N LYS A 159 24.27 12.16 -10.15
CA LYS A 159 23.29 13.24 -10.41
C LYS A 159 21.89 12.68 -10.63
N LEU A 160 21.78 11.63 -11.43
CA LEU A 160 20.48 10.97 -11.72
C LEU A 160 19.83 10.44 -10.43
N GLY A 161 20.59 9.69 -9.61
CA GLY A 161 20.06 9.17 -8.35
C GLY A 161 19.56 10.28 -7.42
N ARG A 162 20.30 11.38 -7.29
CA ARG A 162 19.89 12.53 -6.47
C ARG A 162 18.64 13.22 -7.03
N VAL A 163 18.57 13.45 -8.34
CA VAL A 163 17.39 14.08 -8.97
C VAL A 163 16.15 13.22 -8.77
N LEU A 164 16.25 11.92 -9.03
CA LEU A 164 15.11 11.00 -8.84
C LEU A 164 14.69 10.91 -7.37
N ALA A 165 15.62 10.93 -6.42
CA ALA A 165 15.32 10.94 -4.99
C ALA A 165 14.55 12.21 -4.56
N VAL A 166 14.98 13.38 -5.04
CA VAL A 166 14.27 14.64 -4.76
C VAL A 166 12.89 14.67 -5.41
N LEU A 167 12.78 14.24 -6.67
CA LEU A 167 11.48 14.16 -7.36
C LEU A 167 10.52 13.20 -6.64
N PHE A 168 11.00 12.02 -6.24
CA PHE A 168 10.21 11.08 -5.45
C PHE A 168 9.70 11.73 -4.16
N ALA A 169 10.59 12.37 -3.39
CA ALA A 169 10.23 13.01 -2.14
C ALA A 169 9.21 14.15 -2.33
N CYS A 170 9.38 14.98 -3.35
CA CYS A 170 8.42 16.04 -3.69
C CYS A 170 7.04 15.47 -4.03
N PHE A 171 6.98 14.46 -4.90
CA PHE A 171 5.72 13.83 -5.27
C PHE A 171 5.07 13.11 -4.08
N CYS A 172 5.85 12.47 -3.22
CA CYS A 172 5.36 11.83 -2.01
C CYS A 172 4.73 12.84 -1.03
N VAL A 173 5.35 13.99 -0.82
CA VAL A 173 4.77 15.08 0.02
C VAL A 173 3.44 15.55 -0.57
N LEU A 174 3.35 15.78 -1.88
CA LEU A 174 2.12 16.23 -2.53
C LEU A 174 1.03 15.14 -2.50
N ALA A 175 1.39 13.89 -2.78
CA ALA A 175 0.49 12.74 -2.70
C ALA A 175 -0.05 12.56 -1.27
N SER A 176 0.78 12.78 -0.24
CA SER A 176 0.36 12.61 1.15
C SER A 176 -0.76 13.55 1.57
N PHE A 177 -0.76 14.80 1.08
CA PHE A 177 -1.86 15.74 1.33
C PHE A 177 -3.14 15.36 0.59
N GLY A 178 -3.01 14.82 -0.62
CA GLY A 178 -4.14 14.44 -1.46
C GLY A 178 -4.71 13.07 -1.09
N ILE A 179 -4.08 12.00 -1.65
CA ILE A 179 -4.56 10.63 -1.51
C ILE A 179 -4.44 10.10 -0.08
N GLY A 180 -3.39 10.52 0.63
CA GLY A 180 -3.13 10.09 2.01
C GLY A 180 -3.92 10.85 3.07
N ASN A 181 -4.58 11.97 2.74
CA ASN A 181 -5.29 12.79 3.70
C ASN A 181 -6.67 13.21 3.18
N MET A 182 -6.73 14.28 2.36
CA MET A 182 -7.98 14.95 2.01
C MET A 182 -9.01 14.01 1.39
N SER A 183 -8.58 13.13 0.49
CA SER A 183 -9.49 12.19 -0.17
C SER A 183 -10.07 11.15 0.81
N GLN A 184 -9.26 10.69 1.75
CA GLN A 184 -9.69 9.74 2.79
C GLN A 184 -10.72 10.40 3.70
N ILE A 185 -10.39 11.58 4.21
CA ILE A 185 -11.28 12.35 5.10
C ILE A 185 -12.59 12.73 4.41
N ASN A 186 -12.53 13.12 3.13
CA ASN A 186 -13.73 13.40 2.35
C ASN A 186 -14.65 12.19 2.24
N SER A 187 -14.07 11.02 1.97
CA SER A 187 -14.82 9.76 1.94
C SER A 187 -15.44 9.44 3.28
N ILE A 188 -14.72 9.63 4.40
CA ILE A 188 -15.28 9.44 5.74
C ILE A 188 -16.46 10.38 5.96
N ALA A 189 -16.24 11.70 5.76
CA ALA A 189 -17.26 12.71 6.02
C ALA A 189 -18.53 12.47 5.20
N GLY A 190 -18.39 12.14 3.91
CA GLY A 190 -19.52 11.83 3.03
C GLY A 190 -20.30 10.59 3.48
N ASN A 191 -19.62 9.50 3.84
CA ASN A 191 -20.28 8.28 4.30
C ASN A 191 -20.92 8.42 5.68
N MET A 192 -20.27 9.15 6.62
CA MET A 192 -20.84 9.45 7.94
C MET A 192 -22.09 10.36 7.82
N ASN A 193 -22.06 11.31 6.90
CA ASN A 193 -23.22 12.13 6.62
C ASN A 193 -24.37 11.31 6.02
N ALA A 194 -24.09 10.50 5.00
CA ALA A 194 -25.10 9.67 4.34
C ALA A 194 -25.73 8.62 5.26
N ALA A 195 -24.94 7.96 6.13
CA ALA A 195 -25.41 6.85 6.96
C ALA A 195 -25.97 7.29 8.32
N PHE A 196 -25.42 8.34 8.91
CA PHE A 196 -25.72 8.79 10.28
C PHE A 196 -26.16 10.26 10.37
N GLN A 197 -26.21 10.98 9.27
CA GLN A 197 -26.55 12.41 9.18
C GLN A 197 -25.61 13.30 10.03
N VAL A 198 -24.37 12.86 10.25
CA VAL A 198 -23.35 13.66 10.94
C VAL A 198 -22.84 14.74 10.00
N PRO A 199 -22.86 16.03 10.38
CA PRO A 199 -22.36 17.10 9.52
C PRO A 199 -20.87 16.90 9.19
N ASN A 200 -20.49 17.12 7.93
CA ASN A 200 -19.12 16.95 7.45
C ASN A 200 -18.10 17.76 8.29
N LEU A 201 -18.44 18.98 8.66
CA LEU A 201 -17.59 19.83 9.49
C LEU A 201 -17.34 19.21 10.88
N LEU A 202 -18.36 18.65 11.51
CA LEU A 202 -18.22 17.99 12.82
C LEU A 202 -17.31 16.77 12.70
N THR A 203 -17.51 15.94 11.68
CA THR A 203 -16.61 14.81 11.37
C THR A 203 -15.17 15.30 11.17
N GLY A 204 -14.97 16.38 10.42
CA GLY A 204 -13.67 16.98 10.16
C GLY A 204 -12.98 17.47 11.45
N ILE A 205 -13.70 18.17 12.32
CA ILE A 205 -13.17 18.67 13.60
C ILE A 205 -12.74 17.51 14.49
N LEU A 206 -13.60 16.48 14.65
CA LEU A 206 -13.29 15.31 15.47
C LEU A 206 -12.05 14.58 14.96
N LEU A 207 -11.99 14.33 13.64
CA LEU A 207 -10.84 13.66 13.05
C LEU A 207 -9.57 14.51 13.09
N ALA A 208 -9.65 15.82 12.93
CA ALA A 208 -8.49 16.71 13.05
C ALA A 208 -7.91 16.69 14.48
N VAL A 209 -8.76 16.73 15.51
CA VAL A 209 -8.33 16.62 16.91
C VAL A 209 -7.67 15.27 17.17
N LEU A 210 -8.31 14.17 16.76
CA LEU A 210 -7.75 12.82 16.90
C LEU A 210 -6.41 12.69 16.16
N SER A 211 -6.34 13.20 14.93
CA SER A 211 -5.11 13.20 14.13
C SER A 211 -4.01 14.03 14.80
N ALA A 212 -4.32 15.19 15.36
CA ALA A 212 -3.34 16.00 16.09
C ALA A 212 -2.76 15.23 17.29
N LEU A 213 -3.62 14.59 18.09
CA LEU A 213 -3.21 13.80 19.25
C LEU A 213 -2.28 12.64 18.88
N VAL A 214 -2.47 12.02 17.73
CA VAL A 214 -1.66 10.88 17.28
C VAL A 214 -0.42 11.34 16.53
N ILE A 215 -0.58 12.14 15.47
CA ILE A 215 0.48 12.48 14.50
C ILE A 215 1.56 13.36 15.12
N LEU A 216 1.19 14.34 15.97
CA LEU A 216 2.16 15.21 16.63
C LEU A 216 3.03 14.45 17.64
N GLY A 217 2.56 13.27 18.11
CA GLY A 217 3.32 12.36 18.96
C GLY A 217 4.39 11.53 18.25
N GLY A 218 4.51 11.63 16.93
CA GLY A 218 5.53 10.96 16.13
C GLY A 218 5.24 9.48 15.84
N LEU A 219 6.21 8.81 15.20
CA LEU A 219 6.05 7.45 14.67
C LEU A 219 5.61 6.44 15.74
N LYS A 220 6.23 6.43 16.91
CA LYS A 220 5.87 5.47 17.98
C LYS A 220 4.40 5.56 18.39
N ARG A 221 3.85 6.78 18.42
CA ARG A 221 2.42 6.96 18.75
C ARG A 221 1.52 6.52 17.59
N VAL A 222 1.89 6.85 16.36
CA VAL A 222 1.19 6.34 15.16
C VAL A 222 1.18 4.81 15.18
N ALA A 223 2.34 4.19 15.36
CA ALA A 223 2.50 2.74 15.39
C ALA A 223 1.69 2.07 16.53
N ALA A 224 1.69 2.66 17.73
CA ALA A 224 0.91 2.18 18.88
C ALA A 224 -0.62 2.24 18.66
N VAL A 225 -1.08 3.16 17.82
CA VAL A 225 -2.51 3.28 17.45
C VAL A 225 -2.83 2.31 16.31
N THR A 226 -2.00 2.26 15.27
CA THR A 226 -2.24 1.41 14.09
C THR A 226 -2.16 -0.09 14.42
N GLU A 227 -1.27 -0.51 15.33
CA GLU A 227 -1.18 -1.92 15.78
C GLU A 227 -2.47 -2.45 16.42
N LYS A 228 -3.33 -1.56 16.92
CA LYS A 228 -4.63 -1.91 17.50
C LYS A 228 -5.77 -1.78 16.49
N ILE A 229 -5.77 -0.67 15.74
CA ILE A 229 -6.84 -0.38 14.77
C ILE A 229 -6.82 -1.37 13.62
N VAL A 230 -5.65 -1.71 13.07
CA VAL A 230 -5.54 -2.51 11.85
C VAL A 230 -6.08 -3.93 12.02
N PRO A 231 -5.68 -4.71 13.04
CA PRO A 231 -6.28 -6.04 13.24
C PRO A 231 -7.79 -5.98 13.51
N LEU A 232 -8.24 -4.97 14.28
CA LEU A 232 -9.65 -4.78 14.58
C LEU A 232 -10.48 -4.46 13.34
N MET A 233 -10.02 -3.50 12.52
CA MET A 233 -10.73 -3.10 11.30
C MET A 233 -10.74 -4.21 10.26
N ALA A 234 -9.62 -4.93 10.11
CA ALA A 234 -9.52 -6.06 9.18
C ALA A 234 -10.49 -7.18 9.60
N LEU A 235 -10.47 -7.56 10.87
CA LEU A 235 -11.37 -8.59 11.41
C LEU A 235 -12.85 -8.19 11.24
N PHE A 236 -13.20 -6.94 11.59
CA PHE A 236 -14.55 -6.41 11.46
C PHE A 236 -15.05 -6.50 10.01
N TYR A 237 -14.24 -6.02 9.06
CA TYR A 237 -14.60 -6.03 7.65
C TYR A 237 -14.66 -7.44 7.06
N ILE A 238 -13.64 -8.27 7.33
CA ILE A 238 -13.58 -9.66 6.84
C ILE A 238 -14.78 -10.47 7.33
N LEU A 239 -15.14 -10.38 8.61
CA LEU A 239 -16.30 -11.10 9.14
C LEU A 239 -17.61 -10.64 8.50
N GLY A 240 -17.81 -9.32 8.34
CA GLY A 240 -18.98 -8.79 7.65
C GLY A 240 -19.04 -9.24 6.18
N ALA A 241 -17.94 -9.14 5.45
CA ALA A 241 -17.87 -9.55 4.06
C ALA A 241 -18.07 -11.06 3.88
N LEU A 242 -17.46 -11.88 4.73
CA LEU A 242 -17.68 -13.34 4.74
C LEU A 242 -19.13 -13.68 5.01
N THR A 243 -19.80 -12.98 5.93
CA THR A 243 -21.22 -13.19 6.19
C THR A 243 -22.06 -12.99 4.92
N VAL A 244 -21.82 -11.91 4.17
CA VAL A 244 -22.54 -11.66 2.90
C VAL A 244 -22.22 -12.74 1.86
N VAL A 245 -20.92 -13.04 1.65
CA VAL A 245 -20.48 -14.02 0.65
C VAL A 245 -21.01 -15.43 0.95
N LEU A 246 -20.96 -15.86 2.21
CA LEU A 246 -21.44 -17.19 2.62
C LEU A 246 -22.97 -17.31 2.55
N THR A 247 -23.71 -16.22 2.78
CA THR A 247 -25.17 -16.21 2.58
C THR A 247 -25.52 -16.38 1.09
N HIS A 248 -24.67 -15.91 0.19
CA HIS A 248 -24.83 -16.06 -1.26
C HIS A 248 -23.88 -17.14 -1.86
N VAL A 249 -23.57 -18.19 -1.11
CA VAL A 249 -22.58 -19.22 -1.49
C VAL A 249 -22.83 -19.83 -2.88
N THR A 250 -24.08 -19.97 -3.27
CA THR A 250 -24.47 -20.52 -4.58
C THR A 250 -24.05 -19.62 -5.77
N ALA A 251 -23.87 -18.33 -5.55
CA ALA A 251 -23.44 -17.39 -6.58
C ALA A 251 -21.91 -17.32 -6.72
N ILE A 252 -21.13 -17.87 -5.78
CA ILE A 252 -19.65 -17.80 -5.80
C ILE A 252 -19.06 -18.42 -7.08
N PRO A 253 -19.46 -19.64 -7.53
CA PRO A 253 -18.89 -20.20 -8.76
C PRO A 253 -19.15 -19.33 -9.99
N ALA A 254 -20.36 -18.75 -10.08
CA ALA A 254 -20.71 -17.83 -11.18
C ALA A 254 -19.93 -16.53 -11.12
N ALA A 255 -19.68 -15.98 -9.90
CA ALA A 255 -18.85 -14.79 -9.72
C ALA A 255 -17.40 -15.03 -10.18
N PHE A 256 -16.78 -16.16 -9.80
CA PHE A 256 -15.45 -16.52 -10.30
C PHE A 256 -15.45 -16.73 -11.82
N ALA A 257 -16.45 -17.43 -12.36
CA ALA A 257 -16.59 -17.59 -13.82
C ALA A 257 -16.68 -16.23 -14.53
N ALA A 258 -17.43 -15.27 -13.98
CA ALA A 258 -17.54 -13.91 -14.52
C ALA A 258 -16.20 -13.15 -14.47
N ILE A 259 -15.42 -13.31 -13.40
CA ILE A 259 -14.08 -12.72 -13.26
C ILE A 259 -13.15 -13.25 -14.34
N PHE A 260 -13.02 -14.58 -14.48
CA PHE A 260 -12.13 -15.18 -15.49
C PHE A 260 -12.61 -14.93 -16.92
N LYS A 261 -13.90 -15.08 -17.19
CA LYS A 261 -14.48 -14.79 -18.49
C LYS A 261 -14.30 -13.33 -18.88
N GLY A 262 -14.58 -12.39 -17.95
CA GLY A 262 -14.44 -10.96 -18.19
C GLY A 262 -13.00 -10.50 -18.39
N ALA A 263 -12.01 -11.22 -17.81
CA ALA A 263 -10.60 -10.92 -18.00
C ALA A 263 -10.07 -11.17 -19.41
N PHE A 264 -10.63 -12.17 -20.11
CA PHE A 264 -10.12 -12.66 -21.39
C PHE A 264 -11.19 -12.70 -22.50
N ALA A 265 -12.48 -12.50 -22.18
CA ALA A 265 -13.55 -12.59 -23.16
C ALA A 265 -13.47 -11.44 -24.16
N MET A 266 -13.09 -11.79 -25.36
CA MET A 266 -13.35 -11.03 -26.55
C MET A 266 -14.84 -11.20 -26.90
N GLN A 267 -15.71 -10.35 -26.35
CA GLN A 267 -17.11 -10.37 -26.79
C GLN A 267 -17.18 -9.92 -28.24
N ALA A 268 -17.59 -10.86 -29.08
CA ALA A 268 -17.78 -10.67 -30.52
C ALA A 268 -18.98 -9.75 -30.78
N ALA A 269 -18.75 -8.46 -30.88
CA ALA A 269 -19.66 -7.51 -31.48
C ALA A 269 -18.84 -6.58 -32.39
N GLY A 270 -18.67 -6.99 -33.65
CA GLY A 270 -18.16 -6.14 -34.75
C GLY A 270 -16.78 -5.52 -34.53
N GLY A 271 -15.80 -6.14 -35.09
CA GLY A 271 -14.44 -5.72 -35.55
C GLY A 271 -13.69 -4.50 -34.98
N GLY A 272 -14.01 -3.95 -33.87
CA GLY A 272 -13.31 -2.76 -33.31
C GLY A 272 -13.51 -2.56 -31.80
N VAL A 273 -14.53 -3.14 -31.23
CA VAL A 273 -14.92 -2.97 -29.82
C VAL A 273 -14.26 -3.99 -28.89
N LEU A 274 -13.65 -5.03 -29.46
CA LEU A 274 -13.13 -6.21 -28.77
C LEU A 274 -11.87 -5.94 -27.92
N GLY A 275 -10.94 -5.19 -28.47
CA GLY A 275 -9.72 -4.79 -27.74
C GLY A 275 -10.00 -3.81 -26.60
N TYR A 276 -11.09 -3.03 -26.70
CA TYR A 276 -11.43 -1.99 -25.75
C TYR A 276 -11.88 -2.55 -24.38
N GLY A 277 -12.70 -3.61 -24.36
CA GLY A 277 -13.20 -4.23 -23.12
C GLY A 277 -12.07 -4.87 -22.29
N VAL A 278 -11.24 -5.68 -22.93
CA VAL A 278 -10.07 -6.30 -22.25
C VAL A 278 -9.07 -5.23 -21.82
N SER A 279 -8.79 -4.23 -22.65
CA SER A 279 -7.92 -3.10 -22.31
C SER A 279 -8.44 -2.33 -21.09
N ARG A 280 -9.76 -2.12 -20.97
CA ARG A 280 -10.36 -1.49 -19.78
C ARG A 280 -10.21 -2.35 -18.53
N ALA A 281 -10.46 -3.65 -18.61
CA ALA A 281 -10.29 -4.56 -17.48
C ALA A 281 -8.83 -4.56 -16.98
N ILE A 282 -7.86 -4.62 -17.89
CA ILE A 282 -6.42 -4.52 -17.57
C ILE A 282 -6.13 -3.18 -16.91
N THR A 283 -6.49 -2.08 -17.55
CA THR A 283 -6.17 -0.72 -17.06
C THR A 283 -6.76 -0.47 -15.68
N TRP A 284 -8.04 -0.77 -15.48
CA TRP A 284 -8.71 -0.54 -14.20
C TRP A 284 -8.27 -1.52 -13.13
N GLY A 285 -8.00 -2.78 -13.50
CA GLY A 285 -7.47 -3.78 -12.59
C GLY A 285 -6.08 -3.40 -12.06
N PHE A 286 -5.15 -3.05 -12.94
CA PHE A 286 -3.81 -2.60 -12.54
C PHE A 286 -3.83 -1.28 -11.77
N LYS A 287 -4.55 -0.28 -12.27
CA LYS A 287 -4.64 1.04 -11.63
C LYS A 287 -5.19 0.91 -10.21
N ARG A 288 -6.31 0.20 -10.03
CA ARG A 288 -6.95 0.05 -8.72
C ARG A 288 -6.22 -0.95 -7.81
N GLY A 289 -5.57 -1.97 -8.39
CA GLY A 289 -4.67 -2.86 -7.64
C GLY A 289 -3.48 -2.12 -7.06
N ALA A 290 -2.73 -1.39 -7.88
CA ALA A 290 -1.59 -0.59 -7.44
C ALA A 290 -1.99 0.53 -6.47
N PHE A 291 -3.15 1.15 -6.68
CA PHE A 291 -3.69 2.14 -5.76
C PHE A 291 -4.01 1.56 -4.39
N SER A 292 -4.50 0.32 -4.32
CA SER A 292 -4.86 -0.34 -3.06
C SER A 292 -3.62 -0.80 -2.29
N ASN A 293 -2.76 -1.60 -2.92
CA ASN A 293 -1.64 -2.27 -2.24
C ASN A 293 -0.31 -1.48 -2.26
N GLU A 294 -0.28 -0.33 -2.91
CA GLU A 294 0.87 0.58 -3.02
C GLU A 294 2.17 -0.05 -3.59
N ALA A 295 2.17 -1.31 -4.05
CA ALA A 295 3.35 -1.96 -4.60
C ALA A 295 3.85 -1.25 -5.87
N GLY A 296 5.10 -0.83 -5.85
CA GLY A 296 5.71 -0.04 -6.91
C GLY A 296 5.62 1.47 -6.71
N LEU A 297 4.90 1.94 -5.68
CA LEU A 297 4.84 3.36 -5.33
C LEU A 297 6.06 3.79 -4.49
N GLY A 298 6.69 2.87 -3.75
CA GLY A 298 7.81 3.18 -2.87
C GLY A 298 7.41 3.91 -1.58
N SER A 299 6.13 3.86 -1.20
CA SER A 299 5.58 4.54 -0.02
C SER A 299 5.75 3.73 1.25
N SER A 300 5.27 2.48 1.29
CA SER A 300 5.24 1.66 2.50
C SER A 300 6.65 1.34 3.04
N VAL A 301 7.64 1.30 2.17
CA VAL A 301 9.04 1.09 2.55
C VAL A 301 9.55 2.12 3.59
N MET A 302 8.99 3.33 3.64
CA MET A 302 9.41 4.34 4.62
C MET A 302 9.10 3.94 6.07
N VAL A 303 8.00 3.25 6.30
CA VAL A 303 7.67 2.73 7.63
C VAL A 303 8.36 1.40 7.89
N HIS A 304 8.47 0.53 6.88
CA HIS A 304 9.21 -0.71 6.98
C HIS A 304 10.70 -0.47 7.35
N ALA A 305 11.31 0.56 6.80
CA ALA A 305 12.69 0.93 7.12
C ALA A 305 12.89 1.40 8.56
N SER A 306 11.81 1.78 9.27
CA SER A 306 11.86 2.20 10.68
C SER A 306 11.74 1.04 11.67
N SER A 307 11.62 -0.21 11.19
CA SER A 307 11.54 -1.40 12.06
C SER A 307 12.89 -1.77 12.68
N ASN A 308 12.82 -2.52 13.77
CA ASN A 308 14.00 -3.04 14.48
C ASN A 308 14.65 -4.26 13.81
N VAL A 309 14.18 -4.65 12.60
CA VAL A 309 14.72 -5.80 11.88
C VAL A 309 16.14 -5.53 11.36
N LYS A 310 17.01 -6.52 11.45
CA LYS A 310 18.37 -6.49 10.88
C LYS A 310 18.38 -7.03 9.44
N GLU A 311 17.66 -8.11 9.21
CA GLU A 311 17.68 -8.88 7.97
C GLU A 311 16.76 -8.26 6.90
N PRO A 312 17.31 -7.73 5.79
CA PRO A 312 16.49 -7.10 4.75
C PRO A 312 15.42 -8.03 4.16
N VAL A 313 15.74 -9.32 3.98
CA VAL A 313 14.80 -10.30 3.43
C VAL A 313 13.63 -10.55 4.37
N GLN A 314 13.85 -10.51 5.69
CA GLN A 314 12.77 -10.63 6.67
C GLN A 314 11.74 -9.51 6.49
N GLN A 315 12.20 -8.27 6.32
CA GLN A 315 11.28 -7.15 6.07
C GLN A 315 10.67 -7.22 4.66
N GLY A 316 11.40 -7.77 3.69
CA GLY A 316 10.87 -8.05 2.37
C GLY A 316 9.69 -9.03 2.41
N MET A 317 9.75 -10.09 3.23
CA MET A 317 8.64 -11.03 3.41
C MET A 317 7.38 -10.35 3.98
N TRP A 318 7.52 -9.37 4.86
CA TRP A 318 6.40 -8.56 5.32
C TRP A 318 5.74 -7.78 4.18
N GLY A 319 6.52 -7.27 3.21
CA GLY A 319 5.98 -6.63 2.00
C GLY A 319 5.21 -7.61 1.10
N ILE A 320 5.63 -8.88 0.99
CA ILE A 320 4.83 -9.92 0.31
C ILE A 320 3.49 -10.09 1.02
N PHE A 321 3.51 -10.22 2.35
CA PHE A 321 2.29 -10.40 3.15
C PHE A 321 1.36 -9.19 3.07
N GLU A 322 1.89 -7.97 3.10
CA GLU A 322 1.13 -6.72 2.95
C GLU A 322 0.28 -6.71 1.68
N VAL A 323 0.90 -6.93 0.52
CA VAL A 323 0.21 -6.97 -0.78
C VAL A 323 -0.79 -8.14 -0.84
N PHE A 324 -0.43 -9.30 -0.28
CA PHE A 324 -1.32 -10.45 -0.19
C PHE A 324 -2.57 -10.13 0.63
N ALA A 325 -2.41 -9.60 1.82
CA ALA A 325 -3.52 -9.28 2.73
C ALA A 325 -4.44 -8.21 2.14
N ASP A 326 -3.86 -7.14 1.57
CA ASP A 326 -4.61 -6.05 0.96
C ASP A 326 -5.46 -6.53 -0.23
N THR A 327 -4.80 -7.06 -1.24
CA THR A 327 -5.47 -7.28 -2.53
C THR A 327 -6.03 -8.70 -2.68
N ILE A 328 -5.25 -9.74 -2.34
CA ILE A 328 -5.73 -11.12 -2.52
C ILE A 328 -6.83 -11.44 -1.49
N VAL A 329 -6.75 -10.90 -0.27
CA VAL A 329 -7.77 -11.15 0.75
C VAL A 329 -8.85 -10.08 0.73
N VAL A 330 -8.53 -8.84 1.11
CA VAL A 330 -9.55 -7.80 1.37
C VAL A 330 -10.26 -7.34 0.09
N CYS A 331 -9.53 -7.02 -0.99
CA CYS A 331 -10.16 -6.61 -2.25
C CYS A 331 -10.97 -7.74 -2.88
N THR A 332 -10.53 -9.01 -2.78
CA THR A 332 -11.29 -10.15 -3.28
C THR A 332 -12.60 -10.33 -2.53
N LEU A 333 -12.60 -10.17 -1.20
CA LEU A 333 -13.84 -10.23 -0.42
C LEU A 333 -14.82 -9.13 -0.82
N THR A 334 -14.35 -7.89 -0.99
CA THR A 334 -15.18 -6.79 -1.48
C THR A 334 -15.76 -7.09 -2.86
N ALA A 335 -14.93 -7.61 -3.77
CA ALA A 335 -15.37 -7.99 -5.11
C ALA A 335 -16.45 -9.08 -5.07
N LEU A 336 -16.25 -10.12 -4.25
CA LEU A 336 -17.24 -11.18 -4.10
C LEU A 336 -18.54 -10.66 -3.51
N VAL A 337 -18.50 -9.80 -2.50
CA VAL A 337 -19.70 -9.14 -1.95
C VAL A 337 -20.49 -8.45 -3.06
N ILE A 338 -19.84 -7.66 -3.92
CA ILE A 338 -20.52 -6.95 -5.02
C ILE A 338 -21.06 -7.95 -6.06
N LEU A 339 -20.25 -8.93 -6.47
CA LEU A 339 -20.60 -9.86 -7.55
C LEU A 339 -21.68 -10.86 -7.16
N THR A 340 -21.75 -11.24 -5.87
CA THR A 340 -22.74 -12.21 -5.40
C THR A 340 -24.05 -11.57 -4.96
N SER A 341 -24.11 -10.25 -4.81
CA SER A 341 -25.29 -9.52 -4.29
C SER A 341 -26.38 -9.21 -5.33
N GLY A 342 -26.18 -9.60 -6.62
CA GLY A 342 -27.18 -9.41 -7.67
C GLY A 342 -27.16 -8.03 -8.34
N PHE A 343 -26.20 -7.15 -8.03
CA PHE A 343 -26.03 -5.85 -8.70
C PHE A 343 -25.25 -5.90 -10.01
N VAL A 344 -24.69 -7.06 -10.35
CA VAL A 344 -23.97 -7.31 -11.59
C VAL A 344 -24.58 -8.51 -12.29
N ASP A 345 -24.91 -8.35 -13.56
CA ASP A 345 -25.22 -9.52 -14.41
C ASP A 345 -23.95 -10.31 -14.70
N LEU A 346 -23.81 -11.46 -14.05
CA LEU A 346 -22.61 -12.30 -14.12
C LEU A 346 -22.39 -12.91 -15.51
N ASN A 347 -23.41 -12.95 -16.38
CA ASN A 347 -23.28 -13.48 -17.75
C ASN A 347 -22.68 -12.45 -18.69
N THR A 348 -23.12 -11.20 -18.56
CA THR A 348 -22.73 -10.09 -19.45
C THR A 348 -21.66 -9.17 -18.82
N GLY A 349 -21.47 -9.23 -17.53
CA GLY A 349 -20.59 -8.32 -16.77
C GLY A 349 -21.13 -6.90 -16.62
N ARG A 350 -22.40 -6.65 -16.98
CA ARG A 350 -23.03 -5.33 -16.89
C ARG A 350 -23.55 -5.04 -15.47
N MET A 351 -23.39 -3.80 -15.06
CA MET A 351 -24.05 -3.30 -13.83
C MET A 351 -25.55 -3.24 -14.04
N LEU A 352 -26.31 -3.68 -13.05
CA LEU A 352 -27.77 -3.64 -12.99
C LEU A 352 -28.28 -2.47 -12.13
N THR A 353 -27.39 -1.62 -11.65
CA THR A 353 -27.69 -0.43 -10.84
C THR A 353 -26.85 0.75 -11.31
N GLU A 354 -27.34 1.96 -11.08
CA GLU A 354 -26.60 3.20 -11.31
C GLU A 354 -25.81 3.66 -10.07
N VAL A 355 -25.99 2.98 -8.94
CA VAL A 355 -25.32 3.30 -7.68
C VAL A 355 -23.83 2.98 -7.79
N GLN A 356 -22.97 3.85 -7.26
CA GLN A 356 -21.53 3.80 -7.44
C GLN A 356 -20.76 3.93 -6.12
N GLY A 357 -19.48 3.62 -6.16
CA GLY A 357 -18.56 3.84 -5.06
C GLY A 357 -18.95 3.10 -3.78
N SER A 358 -18.87 3.78 -2.65
CA SER A 358 -19.21 3.21 -1.34
C SER A 358 -20.69 2.88 -1.17
N ALA A 359 -21.58 3.62 -1.84
CA ALA A 359 -23.00 3.35 -1.79
C ALA A 359 -23.34 1.99 -2.43
N LEU A 360 -22.71 1.63 -3.56
CA LEU A 360 -22.85 0.30 -4.17
C LEU A 360 -22.47 -0.81 -3.19
N VAL A 361 -21.34 -0.65 -2.50
CA VAL A 361 -20.90 -1.65 -1.50
C VAL A 361 -21.88 -1.70 -0.33
N GLY A 362 -22.37 -0.54 0.13
CA GLY A 362 -23.40 -0.45 1.17
C GLY A 362 -24.70 -1.19 0.81
N GLU A 363 -25.18 -1.03 -0.42
CA GLU A 363 -26.35 -1.76 -0.92
C GLU A 363 -26.06 -3.27 -1.03
N ALA A 364 -24.87 -3.65 -1.48
CA ALA A 364 -24.47 -5.06 -1.52
C ALA A 364 -24.50 -5.69 -0.11
N PHE A 365 -24.01 -4.99 0.91
CA PHE A 365 -24.14 -5.43 2.30
C PHE A 365 -25.59 -5.43 2.80
N SER A 366 -26.44 -4.55 2.27
CA SER A 366 -27.86 -4.49 2.65
C SER A 366 -28.65 -5.73 2.24
N THR A 367 -28.18 -6.51 1.27
CA THR A 367 -28.81 -7.78 0.90
C THR A 367 -28.88 -8.78 2.07
N VAL A 368 -27.99 -8.63 3.05
CA VAL A 368 -27.93 -9.49 4.26
C VAL A 368 -28.25 -8.68 5.52
N PHE A 369 -27.67 -7.48 5.64
CA PHE A 369 -27.79 -6.65 6.84
C PHE A 369 -28.95 -5.64 6.79
N GLY A 370 -29.74 -5.60 5.71
CA GLY A 370 -30.84 -4.65 5.55
C GLY A 370 -30.36 -3.19 5.69
N SER A 371 -31.09 -2.38 6.44
CA SER A 371 -30.77 -0.97 6.67
C SER A 371 -29.44 -0.72 7.43
N PHE A 372 -28.81 -1.76 7.96
CA PHE A 372 -27.50 -1.65 8.60
C PHE A 372 -26.35 -1.68 7.59
N GLY A 373 -26.55 -2.16 6.36
CA GLY A 373 -25.50 -2.26 5.32
C GLY A 373 -24.75 -0.95 5.09
N PRO A 374 -25.41 0.17 4.77
CA PRO A 374 -24.74 1.47 4.60
C PRO A 374 -24.01 1.95 5.87
N LYS A 375 -24.56 1.67 7.06
CA LYS A 375 -23.92 2.01 8.34
C LYS A 375 -22.66 1.19 8.57
N PHE A 376 -22.69 -0.10 8.25
CA PHE A 376 -21.54 -0.99 8.32
C PHE A 376 -20.40 -0.47 7.42
N ILE A 377 -20.71 -0.06 6.18
CA ILE A 377 -19.73 0.49 5.25
C ILE A 377 -19.21 1.86 5.71
N ALA A 378 -20.06 2.72 6.26
CA ALA A 378 -19.62 4.01 6.79
C ALA A 378 -18.62 3.82 7.96
N VAL A 379 -18.85 2.87 8.88
CA VAL A 379 -17.93 2.52 9.95
C VAL A 379 -16.65 1.88 9.39
N SER A 380 -16.76 0.99 8.39
CA SER A 380 -15.59 0.38 7.75
C SER A 380 -14.70 1.44 7.07
N ILE A 381 -15.31 2.38 6.34
CA ILE A 381 -14.58 3.49 5.70
C ILE A 381 -13.97 4.42 6.75
N LEU A 382 -14.66 4.70 7.85
CA LEU A 382 -14.09 5.48 8.95
C LEU A 382 -12.80 4.82 9.47
N LEU A 383 -12.81 3.53 9.74
CA LEU A 383 -11.65 2.81 10.26
C LEU A 383 -10.52 2.72 9.22
N PHE A 384 -10.83 2.32 7.99
CA PHE A 384 -9.87 2.12 6.92
C PHE A 384 -9.24 3.45 6.47
N ALA A 385 -10.06 4.43 6.15
CA ALA A 385 -9.56 5.69 5.64
C ALA A 385 -8.86 6.52 6.73
N TYR A 386 -9.32 6.44 7.98
CA TYR A 386 -8.62 7.14 9.08
C TYR A 386 -7.25 6.50 9.38
N SER A 387 -7.15 5.17 9.36
CA SER A 387 -5.85 4.50 9.49
C SER A 387 -4.90 4.90 8.35
N THR A 388 -5.43 5.04 7.11
CA THR A 388 -4.65 5.53 5.96
C THR A 388 -4.09 6.94 6.21
N VAL A 389 -4.88 7.85 6.77
CA VAL A 389 -4.40 9.18 7.14
C VAL A 389 -3.23 9.10 8.13
N LEU A 390 -3.31 8.22 9.11
CA LEU A 390 -2.23 8.02 10.08
C LEU A 390 -0.95 7.47 9.43
N GLY A 391 -1.06 6.45 8.59
CA GLY A 391 0.09 5.85 7.88
C GLY A 391 0.76 6.84 6.93
N TRP A 392 -0.03 7.51 6.08
CA TRP A 392 0.46 8.49 5.12
C TRP A 392 1.06 9.74 5.77
N SER A 393 0.63 10.11 6.99
CA SER A 393 1.27 11.19 7.74
C SER A 393 2.74 10.90 8.00
N HIS A 394 3.09 9.64 8.23
CA HIS A 394 4.49 9.22 8.39
C HIS A 394 5.26 9.27 7.07
N TYR A 395 4.67 8.77 5.97
CA TYR A 395 5.32 8.81 4.65
C TYR A 395 5.67 10.25 4.24
N GLY A 396 4.69 11.15 4.31
CA GLY A 396 4.93 12.54 3.99
C GLY A 396 5.91 13.21 4.96
N THR A 397 5.89 12.86 6.26
CA THR A 397 6.89 13.35 7.24
C THR A 397 8.30 12.94 6.83
N LYS A 398 8.54 11.67 6.48
CA LYS A 398 9.87 11.17 6.07
C LYS A 398 10.33 11.75 4.74
N ALA A 399 9.42 11.91 3.78
CA ALA A 399 9.72 12.59 2.52
C ALA A 399 10.06 14.08 2.73
N PHE A 400 9.32 14.76 3.59
CA PHE A 400 9.58 16.17 3.93
C PHE A 400 10.88 16.34 4.73
N GLU A 401 11.17 15.41 5.65
CA GLU A 401 12.43 15.33 6.40
C GLU A 401 13.64 15.18 5.45
N TYR A 402 13.52 14.34 4.42
CA TYR A 402 14.57 14.18 3.41
C TYR A 402 14.88 15.47 2.66
N LEU A 403 13.86 16.29 2.36
CA LEU A 403 14.02 17.55 1.61
C LEU A 403 14.53 18.70 2.49
N PHE A 404 14.04 18.81 3.72
CA PHE A 404 14.19 20.02 4.56
C PHE A 404 14.80 19.74 5.93
N GLY A 405 15.10 18.49 6.25
CA GLY A 405 15.67 18.07 7.53
C GLY A 405 14.62 17.85 8.64
N THR A 406 15.05 17.23 9.74
CA THR A 406 14.17 16.78 10.83
C THR A 406 13.44 17.94 11.53
N LYS A 407 14.10 19.09 11.68
CA LYS A 407 13.52 20.28 12.33
C LYS A 407 12.27 20.82 11.62
N ALA A 408 12.19 20.68 10.31
CA ALA A 408 11.06 21.16 9.52
C ALA A 408 9.85 20.22 9.56
N SER A 409 10.02 18.98 10.00
CA SER A 409 8.98 17.96 10.00
C SER A 409 7.76 18.30 10.87
N MET A 410 7.96 19.05 11.96
CA MET A 410 6.85 19.51 12.81
C MET A 410 5.92 20.48 12.07
N GLY A 411 6.47 21.39 11.27
CA GLY A 411 5.66 22.29 10.42
C GLY A 411 4.81 21.51 9.42
N TYR A 412 5.38 20.50 8.78
CA TYR A 412 4.64 19.59 7.90
C TYR A 412 3.47 18.90 8.63
N LYS A 413 3.70 18.32 9.81
CA LYS A 413 2.67 17.64 10.60
C LYS A 413 1.50 18.56 10.97
N VAL A 414 1.79 19.82 11.36
CA VAL A 414 0.75 20.81 11.68
C VAL A 414 -0.10 21.13 10.44
N VAL A 415 0.54 21.37 9.28
CA VAL A 415 -0.17 21.61 8.03
C VAL A 415 -0.97 20.38 7.62
N PHE A 416 -0.41 19.18 7.76
CA PHE A 416 -1.09 17.92 7.45
C PHE A 416 -2.38 17.76 8.27
N VAL A 417 -2.35 18.05 9.57
CA VAL A 417 -3.54 18.03 10.44
C VAL A 417 -4.56 19.10 10.04
N ALA A 418 -4.12 20.29 9.68
CA ALA A 418 -5.03 21.32 9.19
C ALA A 418 -5.76 20.93 7.90
N MET A 419 -5.08 20.20 7.01
CA MET A 419 -5.68 19.69 5.76
C MET A 419 -6.77 18.64 5.97
N VAL A 420 -6.86 18.02 7.17
CA VAL A 420 -8.00 17.16 7.56
C VAL A 420 -9.32 17.93 7.53
N LEU A 421 -9.33 19.18 8.07
CA LEU A 421 -10.53 20.02 8.03
C LEU A 421 -10.90 20.40 6.61
N VAL A 422 -9.92 20.72 5.79
CA VAL A 422 -10.12 21.04 4.36
C VAL A 422 -10.73 19.86 3.65
N GLY A 423 -10.18 18.65 3.83
CA GLY A 423 -10.66 17.41 3.22
C GLY A 423 -12.12 17.09 3.57
N ALA A 424 -12.54 17.35 4.82
CA ALA A 424 -13.92 17.10 5.25
C ALA A 424 -14.96 18.01 4.60
N THR A 425 -14.58 19.25 4.25
CA THR A 425 -15.54 20.32 3.90
C THR A 425 -15.55 20.70 2.42
N MET A 426 -14.49 20.38 1.67
CA MET A 426 -14.38 20.77 0.26
C MET A 426 -14.99 19.74 -0.70
N LYS A 427 -15.48 20.25 -1.86
CA LYS A 427 -15.71 19.39 -3.03
C LYS A 427 -14.39 19.17 -3.74
N LEU A 428 -13.95 17.91 -3.81
CA LEU A 428 -12.56 17.57 -4.11
C LEU A 428 -12.32 16.92 -5.48
N ASP A 429 -13.21 17.08 -6.48
CA ASP A 429 -13.05 16.38 -7.76
C ASP A 429 -11.67 16.61 -8.39
N LEU A 430 -11.23 17.86 -8.52
CA LEU A 430 -9.90 18.17 -9.01
C LEU A 430 -8.78 17.72 -8.07
N ALA A 431 -8.99 17.80 -6.76
CA ALA A 431 -7.98 17.38 -5.79
C ALA A 431 -7.79 15.85 -5.80
N TRP A 432 -8.84 15.07 -6.06
CA TRP A 432 -8.74 13.64 -6.31
C TRP A 432 -7.88 13.33 -7.54
N ASP A 433 -8.16 14.01 -8.66
CA ASP A 433 -7.45 13.81 -9.91
C ASP A 433 -5.97 14.19 -9.80
N LEU A 434 -5.66 15.31 -9.14
CA LEU A 434 -4.27 15.73 -8.88
C LEU A 434 -3.56 14.76 -7.95
N SER A 435 -4.24 14.29 -6.92
CA SER A 435 -3.67 13.33 -5.96
C SER A 435 -3.33 12.01 -6.61
N ASP A 436 -4.21 11.50 -7.47
CA ASP A 436 -4.00 10.28 -8.25
C ASP A 436 -2.79 10.45 -9.20
N THR A 437 -2.63 11.64 -9.78
CA THR A 437 -1.49 11.95 -10.65
C THR A 437 -0.18 12.01 -9.86
N PHE A 438 -0.13 12.67 -8.70
CA PHE A 438 1.10 12.72 -7.89
C PHE A 438 1.48 11.34 -7.34
N ASN A 439 0.49 10.54 -6.95
CA ASN A 439 0.70 9.16 -6.55
C ASN A 439 1.35 8.33 -7.68
N GLY A 440 0.84 8.48 -8.89
CA GLY A 440 1.43 7.82 -10.04
C GLY A 440 2.80 8.38 -10.46
N LEU A 441 3.04 9.68 -10.32
CA LEU A 441 4.34 10.29 -10.60
C LEU A 441 5.43 9.82 -9.61
N MET A 442 5.06 9.53 -8.36
CA MET A 442 5.95 8.95 -7.35
C MET A 442 6.45 7.56 -7.78
N MET A 443 5.60 6.78 -8.45
CA MET A 443 5.93 5.44 -8.96
C MET A 443 7.12 5.43 -9.92
N LEU A 444 7.21 6.40 -10.82
CA LEU A 444 8.22 6.39 -11.89
C LEU A 444 9.66 6.40 -11.37
N PRO A 445 10.11 7.36 -10.53
CA PRO A 445 11.46 7.33 -9.97
C PRO A 445 11.70 6.08 -9.13
N ASN A 446 10.69 5.61 -8.38
CA ASN A 446 10.81 4.41 -7.59
C ASN A 446 11.11 3.17 -8.43
N LEU A 447 10.31 2.89 -9.45
CA LEU A 447 10.49 1.71 -10.31
C LEU A 447 11.82 1.74 -11.07
N ILE A 448 12.28 2.94 -11.50
CA ILE A 448 13.62 3.11 -12.09
C ILE A 448 14.68 2.68 -11.07
N GLY A 449 14.55 3.08 -9.81
CA GLY A 449 15.44 2.69 -8.72
C GLY A 449 15.46 1.19 -8.48
N VAL A 450 14.29 0.59 -8.30
CA VAL A 450 14.12 -0.86 -8.05
C VAL A 450 14.71 -1.68 -9.19
N LEU A 451 14.39 -1.36 -10.46
CA LEU A 451 14.94 -2.05 -11.62
C LEU A 451 16.47 -1.89 -11.70
N SER A 452 16.97 -0.68 -11.49
CA SER A 452 18.40 -0.41 -11.51
C SER A 452 19.17 -1.17 -10.43
N LEU A 453 18.53 -1.43 -9.28
CA LEU A 453 19.10 -2.14 -8.14
C LEU A 453 18.65 -3.62 -8.06
N SER A 454 18.03 -4.14 -9.11
CA SER A 454 17.53 -5.53 -9.15
C SER A 454 18.64 -6.57 -8.92
N GLY A 455 19.87 -6.28 -9.33
CA GLY A 455 21.05 -7.11 -9.03
C GLY A 455 21.40 -7.14 -7.54
N THR A 456 21.28 -6.01 -6.86
CA THR A 456 21.51 -5.90 -5.41
C THR A 456 20.47 -6.71 -4.63
N VAL A 457 19.18 -6.54 -4.96
CA VAL A 457 18.10 -7.33 -4.35
C VAL A 457 18.33 -8.82 -4.56
N ALA A 458 18.67 -9.25 -5.79
CA ALA A 458 18.95 -10.65 -6.09
C ALA A 458 20.15 -11.19 -5.30
N ALA A 459 21.21 -10.39 -5.09
CA ALA A 459 22.36 -10.77 -4.31
C ALA A 459 22.02 -10.95 -2.82
N ILE A 460 21.28 -9.99 -2.22
CA ILE A 460 20.83 -10.06 -0.83
C ILE A 460 19.89 -11.27 -0.63
N THR A 461 18.94 -11.47 -1.55
CA THR A 461 18.02 -12.62 -1.47
C THR A 461 18.77 -13.94 -1.57
N ARG A 462 19.73 -14.06 -2.49
CA ARG A 462 20.57 -15.26 -2.64
C ARG A 462 21.42 -15.49 -1.40
N ASN A 463 22.05 -14.45 -0.85
CA ASN A 463 22.83 -14.53 0.38
C ASN A 463 21.99 -15.08 1.54
N TYR A 464 20.76 -14.57 1.68
CA TYR A 464 19.83 -15.07 2.68
C TYR A 464 19.46 -16.55 2.47
N VAL A 465 19.10 -16.92 1.23
CA VAL A 465 18.74 -18.31 0.88
C VAL A 465 19.91 -19.24 1.11
N ASP A 466 21.13 -18.86 0.73
CA ASP A 466 22.34 -19.64 0.94
C ASP A 466 22.60 -19.90 2.43
N ARG A 467 22.41 -18.90 3.31
CA ARG A 467 22.55 -19.05 4.77
C ARG A 467 21.43 -19.90 5.40
N LYS A 468 20.18 -19.58 5.09
CA LYS A 468 19.02 -20.15 5.80
C LYS A 468 18.56 -21.51 5.26
N PHE A 469 18.77 -21.80 3.98
CA PHE A 469 18.27 -23.03 3.34
C PHE A 469 19.40 -23.98 2.89
N HIS A 470 20.59 -23.43 2.59
CA HIS A 470 21.69 -24.26 2.10
C HIS A 470 22.81 -24.44 3.14
N GLY A 471 22.71 -23.82 4.31
CA GLY A 471 23.68 -23.91 5.40
C GLY A 471 25.09 -23.37 5.05
N LYS A 472 25.18 -22.50 4.02
CA LYS A 472 26.47 -21.92 3.61
C LYS A 472 26.94 -20.89 4.63
N GLN A 473 28.23 -20.95 4.96
CA GLN A 473 28.90 -19.97 5.82
C GLN A 473 29.34 -18.78 4.96
N VAL A 474 28.41 -17.84 4.71
CA VAL A 474 28.68 -16.58 4.01
C VAL A 474 28.31 -15.42 4.91
N GLU A 475 29.08 -14.34 4.84
CA GLU A 475 28.80 -13.12 5.61
C GLU A 475 27.42 -12.55 5.25
N PRO A 476 26.59 -12.19 6.24
CA PRO A 476 25.27 -11.63 5.98
C PRO A 476 25.36 -10.25 5.32
N MET A 477 24.38 -9.93 4.50
CA MET A 477 24.25 -8.64 3.84
C MET A 477 23.12 -7.84 4.49
N TRP A 478 23.40 -7.14 5.60
CA TRP A 478 22.41 -6.39 6.37
C TRP A 478 22.34 -4.91 5.97
N SER A 479 23.49 -4.28 5.66
CA SER A 479 23.55 -2.87 5.34
C SER A 479 24.52 -2.58 4.20
N ALA A 480 24.20 -1.56 3.39
CA ALA A 480 25.12 -0.98 2.40
C ALA A 480 26.25 -0.17 3.06
N PHE A 481 26.12 0.20 4.32
CA PHE A 481 27.06 1.06 5.06
C PHE A 481 27.86 0.22 6.04
N ALA A 482 29.19 0.24 5.90
CA ALA A 482 30.09 -0.57 6.71
C ALA A 482 29.97 -0.30 8.23
N GLU A 483 29.60 0.90 8.63
CA GLU A 483 29.38 1.26 10.03
C GLU A 483 28.19 0.50 10.63
N TYR A 484 27.05 0.47 9.93
CA TYR A 484 25.86 -0.24 10.39
C TYR A 484 26.00 -1.75 10.23
N GLN A 485 26.69 -2.23 9.19
CA GLN A 485 26.99 -3.64 9.03
C GLN A 485 27.80 -4.18 10.25
N LYS A 486 28.82 -3.46 10.71
CA LYS A 486 29.63 -3.82 11.87
C LYS A 486 28.87 -3.69 13.20
N GLU A 487 27.99 -2.69 13.32
CA GLU A 487 27.13 -2.51 14.52
C GLU A 487 26.24 -3.73 14.70
N GLU A 488 25.58 -4.18 13.62
CA GLU A 488 24.70 -5.36 13.64
C GLU A 488 25.46 -6.67 13.89
N GLU A 489 26.67 -6.84 13.33
CA GLU A 489 27.55 -7.99 13.57
C GLU A 489 27.99 -8.09 15.05
N ALA A 490 28.35 -6.94 15.65
CA ALA A 490 28.75 -6.88 17.05
C ALA A 490 27.61 -7.22 18.00
N GLU A 491 26.40 -6.76 17.68
CA GLU A 491 25.20 -7.05 18.47
C GLU A 491 24.84 -8.54 18.40
N GLU A 492 24.91 -9.17 17.21
CA GLU A 492 24.62 -10.60 17.06
C GLU A 492 25.64 -11.45 17.81
N ALA A 493 26.93 -11.11 17.73
CA ALA A 493 27.97 -11.80 18.48
C ALA A 493 27.76 -11.71 20.01
N THR A 494 27.13 -10.65 20.49
CA THR A 494 26.80 -10.47 21.91
C THR A 494 25.62 -11.35 22.33
N LEU A 495 24.59 -11.42 21.47
CA LEU A 495 23.39 -12.26 21.67
C LEU A 495 23.77 -13.77 21.66
N ASP A 496 24.62 -14.17 20.73
CA ASP A 496 25.09 -15.56 20.64
C ASP A 496 25.92 -15.99 21.89
N LYS A 497 26.69 -15.08 22.45
CA LYS A 497 27.41 -15.34 23.72
C LYS A 497 26.43 -15.51 24.88
N ALA A 498 25.45 -14.62 25.01
CA ALA A 498 24.44 -14.69 26.06
C ALA A 498 23.50 -15.92 25.93
N ALA A 499 23.31 -16.46 24.73
CA ALA A 499 22.52 -17.68 24.51
C ALA A 499 23.32 -18.98 24.81
N ASN A 500 24.65 -18.91 24.84
CA ASN A 500 25.54 -20.04 25.12
C ASN A 500 26.03 -20.08 26.58
N GLU A 501 25.77 -19.05 27.36
CA GLU A 501 25.94 -18.99 28.83
C GLU A 501 24.64 -19.38 29.54
#